data_3a580028ec86868b2b81a706f7341df5
#
_entry.id   3a580028ec86868b2b81a706f7341df5
#
_cell.length_a   1.000
_cell.length_b   1.000
_cell.length_c   1.000
_cell.angle_alpha   90.00
_cell.angle_beta   90.00
_cell.angle_gamma   90.00
#
_symmetry.space_group_name_H-M   'P 1'
#
loop_
_entity.id
_entity.type
_entity.pdbx_description
1 polymer ?
#
loop_
_entity_poly.entity_id
_entity_poly.type
_entity_poly.pdbx_seq_one_letter_code
_entity_poly.pdbx_strand_id
1 'polypeptide(L)'
;MNKKLKGKIALVTGGSRGIGFACAMKLAEQGASVFLASSNPERLQKASEIIREKTSCESAFHAADLRIMEGCQDTADSLMKHFNRCDILINSAGATKGGIFPEQPDEEMLDGFALKFHSAVRLSRMLWPELKKNSGCVINIVGGFSRTPSKDFMVGGAVNAALGNFSKALANQGLQDDVNVNWVHPGPTVTERLQEIFETKARQQNLKAHEIQEKTIASEGLRRLGEPEDVAELVVFLCSPQARHIHGTGISVDGGGSKGYY
;
A
#
# COMPACT_ATOMS: atom_id res chain seq x y z
N MET A 1 -3.12 -6.47 26.50
CA MET A 1 -2.55 -7.27 25.39
C MET A 1 -1.12 -6.84 25.12
N ASN A 2 -0.21 -7.78 24.87
CA ASN A 2 1.18 -7.43 24.59
C ASN A 2 1.27 -6.82 23.19
N LYS A 3 1.66 -5.54 23.08
CA LYS A 3 1.78 -4.81 21.82
C LYS A 3 3.00 -5.32 21.04
N LYS A 4 2.76 -6.05 19.96
CA LYS A 4 3.78 -6.81 19.19
C LYS A 4 4.83 -5.93 18.49
N LEU A 5 4.49 -4.66 18.22
CA LEU A 5 5.33 -3.71 17.49
C LEU A 5 5.80 -2.52 18.36
N LYS A 6 5.76 -2.68 19.68
CA LYS A 6 6.20 -1.64 20.61
C LYS A 6 7.64 -1.22 20.33
N GLY A 7 7.87 0.08 20.18
CA GLY A 7 9.19 0.66 19.89
C GLY A 7 9.65 0.53 18.44
N LYS A 8 8.81 0.02 17.53
CA LYS A 8 9.06 0.02 16.10
C LYS A 8 8.60 1.32 15.46
N ILE A 9 9.32 1.76 14.42
CA ILE A 9 9.01 2.94 13.61
C ILE A 9 8.60 2.48 12.22
N ALA A 10 7.39 2.91 11.77
CA ALA A 10 6.85 2.54 10.48
C ALA A 10 6.64 3.75 9.58
N LEU A 11 7.23 3.75 8.36
CA LEU A 11 6.84 4.65 7.29
C LEU A 11 5.70 4.02 6.48
N VAL A 12 4.61 4.77 6.30
CA VAL A 12 3.47 4.34 5.49
C VAL A 12 3.20 5.37 4.39
N THR A 13 3.49 5.02 3.13
CA THR A 13 3.13 5.86 1.99
C THR A 13 1.65 5.69 1.63
N GLY A 14 1.00 6.75 1.14
CA GLY A 14 -0.45 6.74 0.96
C GLY A 14 -1.22 6.63 2.28
N GLY A 15 -0.58 6.99 3.42
CA GLY A 15 -1.09 6.82 4.77
C GLY A 15 -2.22 7.78 5.18
N SER A 16 -2.66 8.68 4.31
CA SER A 16 -3.69 9.67 4.63
C SER A 16 -5.14 9.15 4.52
N ARG A 17 -5.37 8.04 3.82
CA ARG A 17 -6.70 7.41 3.63
C ARG A 17 -6.62 5.95 3.18
N GLY A 18 -7.78 5.29 3.13
CA GLY A 18 -7.94 3.94 2.58
C GLY A 18 -7.02 2.91 3.21
N ILE A 19 -6.47 2.00 2.40
CA ILE A 19 -5.63 0.88 2.87
C ILE A 19 -4.40 1.37 3.62
N GLY A 20 -3.71 2.42 3.13
CA GLY A 20 -2.54 2.96 3.80
C GLY A 20 -2.85 3.50 5.20
N PHE A 21 -3.95 4.24 5.35
CA PHE A 21 -4.39 4.72 6.67
C PHE A 21 -4.76 3.57 7.62
N ALA A 22 -5.50 2.57 7.13
CA ALA A 22 -5.85 1.40 7.93
C ALA A 22 -4.59 0.64 8.39
N CYS A 23 -3.60 0.47 7.51
CA CYS A 23 -2.30 -0.12 7.88
C CYS A 23 -1.61 0.71 8.98
N ALA A 24 -1.52 2.03 8.83
CA ALA A 24 -0.91 2.90 9.83
C ALA A 24 -1.62 2.83 11.18
N MET A 25 -2.97 2.87 11.17
CA MET A 25 -3.78 2.72 12.37
C MET A 25 -3.51 1.40 13.08
N LYS A 26 -3.57 0.28 12.34
CA LYS A 26 -3.35 -1.05 12.91
C LYS A 26 -1.92 -1.26 13.41
N LEU A 27 -0.91 -0.73 12.74
CA LEU A 27 0.47 -0.73 13.23
C LEU A 27 0.58 0.05 14.55
N ALA A 28 -0.06 1.22 14.66
CA ALA A 28 -0.08 2.01 15.88
C ALA A 28 -0.86 1.32 17.01
N GLU A 29 -1.99 0.65 16.74
CA GLU A 29 -2.70 -0.18 17.72
C GLU A 29 -1.78 -1.28 18.31
N GLN A 30 -0.84 -1.79 17.52
CA GLN A 30 0.17 -2.76 17.96
C GLN A 30 1.43 -2.10 18.58
N GLY A 31 1.42 -0.78 18.75
CA GLY A 31 2.45 -0.05 19.50
C GLY A 31 3.59 0.52 18.67
N ALA A 32 3.52 0.48 17.36
CA ALA A 32 4.46 1.17 16.50
C ALA A 32 4.21 2.69 16.52
N SER A 33 5.26 3.49 16.48
CA SER A 33 5.14 4.89 16.04
C SER A 33 5.10 4.93 14.52
N VAL A 34 4.29 5.83 13.95
CA VAL A 34 4.05 5.85 12.51
C VAL A 34 4.40 7.21 11.89
N PHE A 35 4.99 7.15 10.70
CA PHE A 35 5.26 8.31 9.87
C PHE A 35 4.46 8.17 8.57
N LEU A 36 3.57 9.14 8.30
CA LEU A 36 2.67 9.11 7.17
C LEU A 36 3.21 9.95 6.02
N ALA A 37 3.14 9.47 4.79
CA ALA A 37 3.52 10.24 3.61
C ALA A 37 2.42 10.19 2.53
N SER A 38 2.04 11.35 2.02
CA SER A 38 1.16 11.53 0.85
C SER A 38 1.24 12.99 0.36
N SER A 39 0.53 13.31 -0.71
CA SER A 39 0.57 14.67 -1.30
C SER A 39 -0.35 15.69 -0.61
N ASN A 40 -1.34 15.28 0.20
CA ASN A 40 -2.29 16.20 0.81
C ASN A 40 -1.98 16.42 2.30
N PRO A 41 -1.49 17.62 2.70
CA PRO A 41 -1.08 17.90 4.06
C PRO A 41 -2.24 17.89 5.07
N GLU A 42 -3.40 18.39 4.69
CA GLU A 42 -4.58 18.47 5.57
C GLU A 42 -5.11 17.07 5.93
N ARG A 43 -5.19 16.17 4.92
CA ARG A 43 -5.57 14.78 5.16
C ARG A 43 -4.54 14.04 6.02
N LEU A 44 -3.25 14.30 5.82
CA LEU A 44 -2.18 13.72 6.64
C LEU A 44 -2.26 14.18 8.08
N GLN A 45 -2.48 15.49 8.31
CA GLN A 45 -2.64 16.05 9.64
C GLN A 45 -3.81 15.37 10.36
N LYS A 46 -4.98 15.33 9.73
CA LYS A 46 -6.17 14.67 10.29
C LYS A 46 -5.93 13.19 10.59
N ALA A 47 -5.29 12.47 9.66
CA ALA A 47 -4.96 11.06 9.86
C ALA A 47 -4.02 10.85 11.06
N SER A 48 -2.99 11.68 11.18
CA SER A 48 -2.04 11.63 12.27
C SER A 48 -2.69 11.95 13.63
N GLU A 49 -3.58 12.94 13.68
CA GLU A 49 -4.36 13.28 14.88
C GLU A 49 -5.24 12.11 15.32
N ILE A 50 -6.00 11.52 14.42
CA ILE A 50 -6.86 10.35 14.71
C ILE A 50 -6.02 9.19 15.26
N ILE A 51 -4.85 8.91 14.68
CA ILE A 51 -3.97 7.85 15.17
C ILE A 51 -3.51 8.13 16.60
N ARG A 52 -3.04 9.34 16.89
CA ARG A 52 -2.58 9.73 18.23
C ARG A 52 -3.69 9.63 19.28
N GLU A 53 -4.88 10.10 18.94
CA GLU A 53 -6.04 10.07 19.84
C GLU A 53 -6.47 8.64 20.18
N LYS A 54 -6.53 7.75 19.15
CA LYS A 54 -7.03 6.39 19.34
C LYS A 54 -6.03 5.42 19.91
N THR A 55 -4.72 5.64 19.72
CA THR A 55 -3.70 4.63 20.05
C THR A 55 -2.72 5.08 21.13
N SER A 56 -2.63 6.38 21.39
CA SER A 56 -1.60 7.02 22.23
C SER A 56 -0.17 6.75 21.72
N CYS A 57 -0.01 6.34 20.46
CA CYS A 57 1.29 6.20 19.82
C CYS A 57 1.69 7.49 19.10
N GLU A 58 2.99 7.72 18.98
CA GLU A 58 3.49 8.85 18.22
C GLU A 58 3.15 8.70 16.74
N SER A 59 2.64 9.76 16.15
CA SER A 59 2.33 9.84 14.72
C SER A 59 2.81 11.18 14.18
N ALA A 60 3.65 11.12 13.15
CA ALA A 60 4.15 12.28 12.42
C ALA A 60 3.88 12.10 10.92
N PHE A 61 4.09 13.14 10.13
CA PHE A 61 3.83 13.07 8.70
C PHE A 61 4.70 14.04 7.90
N HIS A 62 4.83 13.77 6.61
CA HIS A 62 5.39 14.67 5.60
C HIS A 62 4.53 14.67 4.35
N ALA A 63 4.21 15.87 3.86
CA ALA A 63 3.45 16.03 2.61
C ALA A 63 4.43 16.19 1.44
N ALA A 64 4.44 15.25 0.51
CA ALA A 64 5.31 15.28 -0.64
C ALA A 64 4.66 14.59 -1.85
N ASP A 65 5.06 15.00 -3.05
CA ASP A 65 4.78 14.25 -4.27
C ASP A 65 5.80 13.14 -4.45
N LEU A 66 5.40 11.92 -4.15
CA LEU A 66 6.26 10.73 -4.27
C LEU A 66 6.52 10.29 -5.72
N ARG A 67 5.95 10.95 -6.73
CA ARG A 67 6.26 10.70 -8.15
C ARG A 67 7.65 11.14 -8.51
N ILE A 68 8.16 12.16 -7.83
CA ILE A 68 9.49 12.73 -8.08
C ILE A 68 10.51 12.27 -7.06
N MET A 69 11.78 12.33 -7.45
CA MET A 69 12.89 11.85 -6.61
C MET A 69 13.02 12.68 -5.34
N GLU A 70 12.91 14.00 -5.47
CA GLU A 70 12.99 14.97 -4.37
C GLU A 70 11.94 14.68 -3.31
N GLY A 71 10.69 14.43 -3.69
CA GLY A 71 9.62 14.12 -2.73
C GLY A 71 9.86 12.82 -1.96
N CYS A 72 10.49 11.82 -2.60
CA CYS A 72 10.92 10.60 -1.90
C CYS A 72 12.08 10.88 -0.93
N GLN A 73 13.07 11.69 -1.37
CA GLN A 73 14.21 12.06 -0.53
C GLN A 73 13.76 12.87 0.69
N ASP A 74 12.96 13.92 0.48
CA ASP A 74 12.42 14.75 1.55
C ASP A 74 11.61 13.93 2.57
N THR A 75 10.87 12.92 2.09
CA THR A 75 10.12 12.01 2.95
C THR A 75 11.05 11.15 3.81
N ALA A 76 12.09 10.58 3.22
CA ALA A 76 13.08 9.78 3.95
C ALA A 76 13.84 10.63 4.96
N ASP A 77 14.30 11.80 4.56
CA ASP A 77 15.04 12.73 5.43
C ASP A 77 14.17 13.24 6.58
N SER A 78 12.91 13.57 6.33
CA SER A 78 11.95 13.99 7.36
C SER A 78 11.66 12.88 8.36
N LEU A 79 11.50 11.62 7.91
CA LEU A 79 11.40 10.47 8.79
C LEU A 79 12.64 10.34 9.68
N MET A 80 13.82 10.36 9.06
CA MET A 80 15.09 10.21 9.80
C MET A 80 15.34 11.36 10.76
N LYS A 81 15.01 12.58 10.39
CA LYS A 81 15.09 13.76 11.27
C LYS A 81 14.18 13.63 12.48
N HIS A 82 12.98 13.05 12.31
CA HIS A 82 11.99 12.96 13.38
C HIS A 82 12.24 11.77 14.32
N PHE A 83 12.46 10.57 13.75
CA PHE A 83 12.57 9.32 14.51
C PHE A 83 13.99 8.75 14.59
N ASN A 84 14.89 9.17 13.72
CA ASN A 84 16.25 8.63 13.56
C ASN A 84 16.29 7.08 13.43
N ARG A 85 15.21 6.50 12.89
CA ARG A 85 15.02 5.05 12.78
C ARG A 85 13.92 4.72 11.76
N CYS A 86 14.07 3.59 11.08
CA CYS A 86 13.02 2.95 10.30
C CYS A 86 13.10 1.41 10.48
N ASP A 87 12.03 0.80 10.96
CA ASP A 87 11.92 -0.66 11.10
C ASP A 87 10.99 -1.26 10.05
N ILE A 88 9.97 -0.51 9.63
CA ILE A 88 8.89 -0.98 8.77
C ILE A 88 8.66 0.04 7.65
N LEU A 89 8.65 -0.43 6.41
CA LEU A 89 8.26 0.36 5.25
C LEU A 89 7.02 -0.26 4.59
N ILE A 90 5.92 0.48 4.57
CA ILE A 90 4.69 0.11 3.86
C ILE A 90 4.55 0.98 2.62
N ASN A 91 4.79 0.42 1.46
CA ASN A 91 4.58 1.08 0.18
C ASN A 91 3.12 0.87 -0.27
N SER A 92 2.25 1.81 0.10
CA SER A 92 0.81 1.81 -0.22
C SER A 92 0.38 2.98 -1.11
N ALA A 93 1.30 3.90 -1.44
CA ALA A 93 1.01 4.94 -2.42
C ALA A 93 0.77 4.33 -3.81
N GLY A 94 -0.32 4.74 -4.47
CA GLY A 94 -0.63 4.27 -5.81
C GLY A 94 -1.97 4.80 -6.31
N ALA A 95 -1.99 5.24 -7.56
CA ALA A 95 -3.18 5.73 -8.23
C ALA A 95 -3.00 5.56 -9.73
N THR A 96 -3.27 4.35 -10.24
CA THR A 96 -3.29 4.10 -11.69
C THR A 96 -4.70 4.26 -12.21
N LYS A 97 -4.88 4.88 -13.36
CA LYS A 97 -6.18 4.98 -14.01
C LYS A 97 -6.43 3.75 -14.87
N GLY A 98 -7.68 3.33 -14.97
CA GLY A 98 -8.14 2.40 -15.99
C GLY A 98 -8.58 3.18 -17.23
N GLY A 99 -8.67 2.49 -18.37
CA GLY A 99 -9.11 3.11 -19.63
C GLY A 99 -9.09 2.14 -20.78
N ILE A 100 -9.60 2.58 -21.93
CA ILE A 100 -9.52 1.87 -23.20
C ILE A 100 -8.11 2.07 -23.76
N PHE A 101 -7.34 1.03 -23.86
CA PHE A 101 -5.91 1.09 -24.17
C PHE A 101 -5.53 1.98 -25.36
N PRO A 102 -6.20 1.91 -26.54
CA PRO A 102 -5.83 2.76 -27.66
C PRO A 102 -6.04 4.27 -27.44
N GLU A 103 -6.84 4.64 -26.44
CA GLU A 103 -7.20 6.02 -26.12
C GLU A 103 -6.51 6.53 -24.87
N GLN A 104 -5.82 5.65 -24.13
CA GLN A 104 -5.22 6.02 -22.86
C GLN A 104 -3.94 6.86 -23.09
N PRO A 105 -3.88 8.08 -22.53
CA PRO A 105 -2.70 8.95 -22.68
C PRO A 105 -1.45 8.33 -22.09
N ASP A 106 -0.28 8.55 -22.71
CA ASP A 106 1.02 8.07 -22.22
C ASP A 106 1.36 8.63 -20.83
N GLU A 107 0.95 9.84 -20.54
CA GLU A 107 1.15 10.51 -19.25
C GLU A 107 0.50 9.74 -18.10
N GLU A 108 -0.64 9.06 -18.33
CA GLU A 108 -1.29 8.24 -17.30
C GLU A 108 -0.51 6.97 -16.99
N MET A 109 0.17 6.42 -18.00
CA MET A 109 1.10 5.29 -17.84
C MET A 109 2.31 5.73 -17.01
N LEU A 110 2.97 6.82 -17.43
CA LEU A 110 4.12 7.37 -16.73
C LEU A 110 3.79 7.75 -15.28
N ASP A 111 2.63 8.39 -15.04
CA ASP A 111 2.16 8.74 -13.70
C ASP A 111 1.96 7.52 -12.80
N GLY A 112 1.33 6.46 -13.34
CA GLY A 112 1.12 5.21 -12.62
C GLY A 112 2.42 4.56 -12.18
N PHE A 113 3.41 4.48 -13.08
CA PHE A 113 4.74 3.97 -12.75
C PHE A 113 5.47 4.89 -11.78
N ALA A 114 5.43 6.19 -11.98
CA ALA A 114 6.09 7.16 -11.11
C ALA A 114 5.62 7.05 -9.66
N LEU A 115 4.28 7.06 -9.44
CA LEU A 115 3.74 7.05 -8.09
C LEU A 115 3.84 5.68 -7.41
N LYS A 116 3.53 4.59 -8.12
CA LYS A 116 3.41 3.29 -7.46
C LYS A 116 4.71 2.49 -7.47
N PHE A 117 5.38 2.45 -8.62
CA PHE A 117 6.59 1.65 -8.77
C PHE A 117 7.85 2.42 -8.36
N HIS A 118 8.10 3.58 -8.98
CA HIS A 118 9.34 4.32 -8.70
C HIS A 118 9.41 4.83 -7.26
N SER A 119 8.30 5.26 -6.66
CA SER A 119 8.30 5.67 -5.25
C SER A 119 8.69 4.53 -4.32
N ALA A 120 8.11 3.33 -4.52
CA ALA A 120 8.44 2.15 -3.73
C ALA A 120 9.91 1.74 -3.87
N VAL A 121 10.44 1.75 -5.11
CA VAL A 121 11.87 1.46 -5.38
C VAL A 121 12.78 2.48 -4.70
N ARG A 122 12.48 3.77 -4.83
CA ARG A 122 13.27 4.87 -4.28
C ARG A 122 13.31 4.82 -2.76
N LEU A 123 12.16 4.76 -2.10
CA LEU A 123 12.06 4.71 -0.64
C LEU A 123 12.67 3.43 -0.07
N SER A 124 12.46 2.28 -0.72
CA SER A 124 13.13 1.04 -0.30
C SER A 124 14.64 1.18 -0.33
N ARG A 125 15.21 1.78 -1.38
CA ARG A 125 16.66 2.01 -1.51
C ARG A 125 17.19 3.00 -0.47
N MET A 126 16.50 4.12 -0.29
CA MET A 126 16.91 5.19 0.66
C MET A 126 16.91 4.71 2.09
N LEU A 127 15.90 3.92 2.48
CA LEU A 127 15.72 3.41 3.83
C LEU A 127 16.37 2.03 4.07
N TRP A 128 16.94 1.41 3.04
CA TRP A 128 17.54 0.08 3.16
C TRP A 128 18.61 -0.04 4.26
N PRO A 129 19.51 0.94 4.44
CA PRO A 129 20.49 0.90 5.52
C PRO A 129 19.84 0.81 6.91
N GLU A 130 18.78 1.57 7.16
CA GLU A 130 18.08 1.54 8.45
C GLU A 130 17.24 0.27 8.62
N LEU A 131 16.59 -0.20 7.55
CA LEU A 131 15.88 -1.48 7.58
C LEU A 131 16.84 -2.63 7.90
N LYS A 132 18.01 -2.68 7.26
CA LYS A 132 19.06 -3.67 7.53
C LYS A 132 19.55 -3.60 8.99
N LYS A 133 19.88 -2.42 9.48
CA LYS A 133 20.35 -2.18 10.85
C LYS A 133 19.35 -2.66 11.91
N ASN A 134 18.06 -2.62 11.62
CA ASN A 134 16.98 -2.92 12.56
C ASN A 134 16.31 -4.28 12.33
N SER A 135 16.85 -5.13 11.44
CA SER A 135 16.22 -6.40 11.01
C SER A 135 14.75 -6.15 10.62
N GLY A 136 14.55 -5.15 9.79
CA GLY A 136 13.25 -4.57 9.48
C GLY A 136 12.43 -5.36 8.47
N CYS A 137 11.35 -4.73 8.00
CA CYS A 137 10.54 -5.32 6.94
C CYS A 137 10.00 -4.29 5.94
N VAL A 138 9.76 -4.74 4.70
CA VAL A 138 9.11 -4.02 3.63
C VAL A 138 7.86 -4.77 3.21
N ILE A 139 6.73 -4.09 3.18
CA ILE A 139 5.48 -4.61 2.62
C ILE A 139 5.03 -3.71 1.47
N ASN A 140 4.91 -4.27 0.28
CA ASN A 140 4.41 -3.59 -0.89
C ASN A 140 2.92 -3.92 -1.13
N ILE A 141 2.05 -2.91 -1.21
CA ILE A 141 0.64 -3.10 -1.57
C ILE A 141 0.54 -3.10 -3.09
N VAL A 142 0.45 -4.28 -3.67
CA VAL A 142 0.52 -4.50 -5.12
C VAL A 142 -0.87 -4.44 -5.75
N GLY A 143 -1.68 -5.44 -5.59
CA GLY A 143 -3.03 -5.54 -6.17
C GLY A 143 -3.21 -6.76 -7.08
N GLY A 144 -4.46 -7.28 -7.14
CA GLY A 144 -4.81 -8.54 -7.81
C GLY A 144 -4.55 -8.56 -9.32
N PHE A 145 -4.65 -7.42 -10.00
CA PHE A 145 -4.43 -7.32 -11.45
C PHE A 145 -2.99 -7.59 -11.92
N SER A 146 -2.05 -7.75 -11.00
CA SER A 146 -0.72 -8.30 -11.34
C SER A 146 -0.76 -9.77 -11.74
N ARG A 147 -1.74 -10.52 -11.24
CA ARG A 147 -1.92 -11.96 -11.45
C ARG A 147 -3.09 -12.28 -12.38
N THR A 148 -4.12 -11.45 -12.38
CA THR A 148 -5.32 -11.60 -13.22
C THR A 148 -5.47 -10.34 -14.07
N PRO A 149 -4.77 -10.23 -15.21
CA PRO A 149 -4.79 -9.04 -16.06
C PRO A 149 -6.20 -8.72 -16.56
N SER A 150 -6.53 -7.43 -16.64
CA SER A 150 -7.80 -6.95 -17.19
C SER A 150 -7.54 -5.99 -18.34
N LYS A 151 -8.30 -6.13 -19.42
CA LYS A 151 -8.25 -5.20 -20.57
C LYS A 151 -8.62 -3.77 -20.21
N ASP A 152 -9.43 -3.59 -19.16
CA ASP A 152 -9.90 -2.28 -18.71
C ASP A 152 -8.93 -1.62 -17.70
N PHE A 153 -7.83 -2.31 -17.37
CA PHE A 153 -6.84 -1.85 -16.38
C PHE A 153 -5.41 -2.30 -16.73
N MET A 154 -5.05 -2.23 -18.01
CA MET A 154 -3.76 -2.73 -18.51
C MET A 154 -2.56 -2.06 -17.84
N VAL A 155 -2.56 -0.73 -17.77
CA VAL A 155 -1.48 0.04 -17.13
C VAL A 155 -1.36 -0.31 -15.66
N GLY A 156 -2.47 -0.34 -14.93
CA GLY A 156 -2.46 -0.70 -13.51
C GLY A 156 -2.00 -2.14 -13.27
N GLY A 157 -2.38 -3.07 -14.15
CA GLY A 157 -1.90 -4.45 -14.13
C GLY A 157 -0.39 -4.54 -14.33
N ALA A 158 0.14 -3.82 -15.33
CA ALA A 158 1.57 -3.77 -15.63
C ALA A 158 2.39 -3.18 -14.47
N VAL A 159 1.95 -2.06 -13.90
CA VAL A 159 2.58 -1.42 -12.74
C VAL A 159 2.59 -2.36 -11.52
N ASN A 160 1.46 -3.04 -11.28
CA ASN A 160 1.36 -4.03 -10.21
C ASN A 160 2.31 -5.22 -10.43
N ALA A 161 2.39 -5.74 -11.65
CA ALA A 161 3.28 -6.84 -11.99
C ALA A 161 4.76 -6.44 -11.83
N ALA A 162 5.14 -5.24 -12.28
CA ALA A 162 6.48 -4.70 -12.08
C ALA A 162 6.84 -4.60 -10.58
N LEU A 163 5.94 -4.08 -9.75
CA LEU A 163 6.16 -3.98 -8.30
C LEU A 163 6.23 -5.38 -7.64
N GLY A 164 5.40 -6.33 -8.06
CA GLY A 164 5.47 -7.71 -7.58
C GLY A 164 6.79 -8.39 -7.90
N ASN A 165 7.26 -8.27 -9.15
CA ASN A 165 8.56 -8.80 -9.58
C ASN A 165 9.72 -8.14 -8.81
N PHE A 166 9.72 -6.82 -8.69
CA PHE A 166 10.70 -6.09 -7.88
C PHE A 166 10.69 -6.56 -6.42
N SER A 167 9.50 -6.77 -5.83
CA SER A 167 9.38 -7.23 -4.45
C SER A 167 10.04 -8.59 -4.24
N LYS A 168 9.90 -9.50 -5.22
CA LYS A 168 10.57 -10.81 -5.17
C LYS A 168 12.08 -10.70 -5.25
N ALA A 169 12.60 -9.87 -6.15
CA ALA A 169 14.03 -9.62 -6.27
C ALA A 169 14.59 -8.94 -5.01
N LEU A 170 13.86 -7.96 -4.45
CA LEU A 170 14.24 -7.29 -3.21
C LEU A 170 14.24 -8.26 -2.01
N ALA A 171 13.34 -9.24 -1.99
CA ALA A 171 13.33 -10.26 -0.96
C ALA A 171 14.60 -11.13 -1.02
N ASN A 172 15.11 -11.46 -2.21
CA ASN A 172 16.37 -12.20 -2.33
C ASN A 172 17.55 -11.41 -1.74
N GLN A 173 17.57 -10.07 -1.94
CA GLN A 173 18.54 -9.20 -1.25
C GLN A 173 18.30 -9.20 0.26
N GLY A 174 17.05 -9.17 0.68
CA GLY A 174 16.65 -9.16 2.10
C GLY A 174 17.14 -10.37 2.89
N LEU A 175 17.31 -11.53 2.27
CA LEU A 175 17.89 -12.71 2.91
C LEU A 175 19.33 -12.47 3.38
N GLN A 176 20.12 -11.71 2.64
CA GLN A 176 21.51 -11.38 2.98
C GLN A 176 21.59 -10.27 4.04
N ASP A 177 20.61 -9.39 4.05
CA ASP A 177 20.62 -8.17 4.86
C ASP A 177 19.70 -8.26 6.09
N ASP A 178 19.09 -9.41 6.34
CA ASP A 178 18.12 -9.65 7.42
C ASP A 178 16.89 -8.71 7.38
N VAL A 179 16.42 -8.37 6.17
CA VAL A 179 15.23 -7.57 5.92
C VAL A 179 14.12 -8.43 5.34
N ASN A 180 12.98 -8.55 6.03
CA ASN A 180 11.84 -9.27 5.48
C ASN A 180 11.16 -8.44 4.40
N VAL A 181 10.90 -9.04 3.24
CA VAL A 181 10.15 -8.40 2.16
C VAL A 181 9.02 -9.31 1.72
N ASN A 182 7.80 -8.79 1.78
CA ASN A 182 6.60 -9.45 1.28
C ASN A 182 5.71 -8.43 0.55
N TRP A 183 4.68 -8.92 -0.12
CA TRP A 183 3.71 -8.03 -0.75
C TRP A 183 2.29 -8.58 -0.63
N VAL A 184 1.31 -7.70 -0.75
CA VAL A 184 -0.10 -8.03 -0.63
C VAL A 184 -0.82 -7.70 -1.92
N HIS A 185 -1.77 -8.54 -2.30
CA HIS A 185 -2.66 -8.33 -3.42
C HIS A 185 -4.10 -8.09 -2.91
N PRO A 186 -4.48 -6.84 -2.59
CA PRO A 186 -5.86 -6.54 -2.28
C PRO A 186 -6.76 -6.78 -3.50
N GLY A 187 -7.96 -7.32 -3.25
CA GLY A 187 -9.07 -7.29 -4.18
C GLY A 187 -9.81 -5.94 -4.12
N PRO A 188 -11.04 -5.88 -4.68
CA PRO A 188 -11.89 -4.71 -4.55
C PRO A 188 -12.15 -4.38 -3.07
N THR A 189 -11.59 -3.27 -2.61
CA THR A 189 -11.61 -2.84 -1.20
C THR A 189 -12.35 -1.53 -1.06
N VAL A 190 -13.29 -1.43 -0.11
CA VAL A 190 -14.13 -0.25 0.15
C VAL A 190 -13.25 0.92 0.59
N THR A 191 -12.99 1.82 -0.33
CA THR A 191 -12.21 3.04 -0.15
C THR A 191 -12.87 4.17 -0.90
N GLU A 192 -12.57 5.43 -0.54
CA GLU A 192 -13.04 6.60 -1.32
C GLU A 192 -12.76 6.41 -2.82
N ARG A 193 -11.58 5.89 -3.16
CA ARG A 193 -11.21 5.65 -4.56
C ARG A 193 -12.10 4.61 -5.25
N LEU A 194 -12.41 3.49 -4.59
CA LEU A 194 -13.31 2.49 -5.19
C LEU A 194 -14.71 3.07 -5.39
N GLN A 195 -15.15 3.89 -4.45
CA GLN A 195 -16.43 4.59 -4.55
C GLN A 195 -16.45 5.55 -5.74
N GLU A 196 -15.42 6.37 -5.92
CA GLU A 196 -15.23 7.25 -7.09
C GLU A 196 -15.27 6.46 -8.42
N ILE A 197 -14.66 5.27 -8.45
CA ILE A 197 -14.69 4.37 -9.61
C ILE A 197 -16.11 3.85 -9.87
N PHE A 198 -16.83 3.43 -8.83
CA PHE A 198 -18.21 2.96 -8.96
C PHE A 198 -19.15 4.06 -9.42
N GLU A 199 -19.03 5.26 -8.88
CA GLU A 199 -19.80 6.44 -9.30
C GLU A 199 -19.54 6.82 -10.77
N THR A 200 -18.28 6.72 -11.21
CA THR A 200 -17.91 7.00 -12.61
C THR A 200 -18.50 5.93 -13.55
N LYS A 201 -18.36 4.65 -13.22
CA LYS A 201 -18.97 3.56 -14.00
C LYS A 201 -20.50 3.65 -14.00
N ALA A 202 -21.09 4.01 -12.88
CA ALA A 202 -22.54 4.16 -12.76
C ALA A 202 -23.08 5.25 -13.72
N ARG A 203 -22.40 6.41 -13.76
CA ARG A 203 -22.72 7.48 -14.73
C ARG A 203 -22.61 7.02 -16.19
N GLN A 204 -21.53 6.30 -16.53
CA GLN A 204 -21.30 5.77 -17.89
C GLN A 204 -22.34 4.73 -18.33
N GLN A 205 -22.87 3.94 -17.38
CA GLN A 205 -23.81 2.86 -17.65
C GLN A 205 -25.28 3.24 -17.35
N ASN A 206 -25.53 4.48 -16.93
CA ASN A 206 -26.84 4.95 -16.48
C ASN A 206 -27.44 4.07 -15.36
N LEU A 207 -26.60 3.71 -14.40
CA LEU A 207 -26.92 2.90 -13.23
C LEU A 207 -26.63 3.67 -11.93
N LYS A 208 -27.00 3.10 -10.79
CA LYS A 208 -26.60 3.59 -9.48
C LYS A 208 -25.30 2.92 -9.02
N ALA A 209 -24.53 3.60 -8.15
CA ALA A 209 -23.24 3.09 -7.67
C ALA A 209 -23.38 1.73 -6.95
N HIS A 210 -24.46 1.50 -6.19
CA HIS A 210 -24.70 0.22 -5.53
C HIS A 210 -24.95 -0.93 -6.53
N GLU A 211 -25.59 -0.66 -7.68
CA GLU A 211 -25.80 -1.67 -8.72
C GLU A 211 -24.47 -2.08 -9.38
N ILE A 212 -23.53 -1.14 -9.54
CA ILE A 212 -22.16 -1.44 -9.98
C ILE A 212 -21.43 -2.29 -8.94
N GLN A 213 -21.59 -1.98 -7.67
CA GLN A 213 -21.03 -2.77 -6.56
C GLN A 213 -21.56 -4.21 -6.58
N GLU A 214 -22.86 -4.40 -6.67
CA GLU A 214 -23.47 -5.72 -6.71
C GLU A 214 -23.00 -6.53 -7.94
N LYS A 215 -22.94 -5.87 -9.11
CA LYS A 215 -22.38 -6.48 -10.33
C LYS A 215 -20.93 -6.90 -10.15
N THR A 216 -20.12 -6.08 -9.48
CA THR A 216 -18.71 -6.39 -9.22
C THR A 216 -18.60 -7.62 -8.30
N ILE A 217 -19.35 -7.65 -7.21
CA ILE A 217 -19.38 -8.77 -6.27
C ILE A 217 -19.78 -10.06 -7.00
N ALA A 218 -20.85 -10.00 -7.80
CA ALA A 218 -21.36 -11.17 -8.53
C ALA A 218 -20.38 -11.65 -9.61
N SER A 219 -19.82 -10.74 -10.42
CA SER A 219 -18.92 -11.09 -11.54
C SER A 219 -17.59 -11.67 -11.07
N GLU A 220 -17.07 -11.20 -9.93
CA GLU A 220 -15.84 -11.71 -9.33
C GLU A 220 -16.09 -12.93 -8.40
N GLY A 221 -17.35 -13.26 -8.11
CA GLY A 221 -17.73 -14.38 -7.26
C GLY A 221 -17.37 -14.15 -5.78
N LEU A 222 -17.42 -12.90 -5.34
CA LEU A 222 -17.08 -12.51 -3.98
C LEU A 222 -18.26 -12.67 -3.03
N ARG A 223 -17.99 -12.85 -1.76
CA ARG A 223 -19.03 -12.79 -0.70
C ARG A 223 -19.37 -11.35 -0.33
N ARG A 224 -18.39 -10.46 -0.37
CA ARG A 224 -18.47 -9.02 -0.12
C ARG A 224 -17.25 -8.33 -0.74
N LEU A 225 -17.28 -7.03 -0.80
CA LEU A 225 -16.05 -6.24 -0.97
C LEU A 225 -15.16 -6.38 0.27
N GLY A 226 -13.85 -6.24 0.09
CA GLY A 226 -12.91 -6.16 1.21
C GLY A 226 -13.03 -4.81 1.92
N GLU A 227 -12.72 -4.79 3.21
CA GLU A 227 -12.51 -3.57 3.97
C GLU A 227 -11.01 -3.25 4.04
N PRO A 228 -10.60 -1.99 4.18
CA PRO A 228 -9.18 -1.64 4.37
C PRO A 228 -8.53 -2.40 5.53
N GLU A 229 -9.30 -2.70 6.58
CA GLU A 229 -8.89 -3.44 7.76
C GLU A 229 -8.54 -4.89 7.43
N ASP A 230 -9.22 -5.55 6.47
CA ASP A 230 -8.87 -6.92 6.04
C ASP A 230 -7.42 -6.98 5.56
N VAL A 231 -6.99 -5.97 4.81
CA VAL A 231 -5.60 -5.83 4.32
C VAL A 231 -4.65 -5.49 5.46
N ALA A 232 -5.05 -4.54 6.31
CA ALA A 232 -4.21 -4.03 7.39
C ALA A 232 -3.88 -5.11 8.44
N GLU A 233 -4.81 -6.01 8.77
CA GLU A 233 -4.56 -7.13 9.68
C GLU A 233 -3.46 -8.06 9.16
N LEU A 234 -3.47 -8.40 7.88
CA LEU A 234 -2.40 -9.18 7.26
C LEU A 234 -1.07 -8.41 7.28
N VAL A 235 -1.08 -7.12 6.95
CA VAL A 235 0.13 -6.27 6.96
C VAL A 235 0.77 -6.26 8.35
N VAL A 236 -0.02 -6.04 9.39
CA VAL A 236 0.47 -6.07 10.78
C VAL A 236 1.04 -7.44 11.16
N PHE A 237 0.37 -8.52 10.76
CA PHE A 237 0.89 -9.87 10.99
C PHE A 237 2.25 -10.06 10.30
N LEU A 238 2.38 -9.67 9.02
CA LEU A 238 3.63 -9.78 8.26
C LEU A 238 4.77 -8.92 8.83
N CYS A 239 4.45 -7.81 9.50
CA CYS A 239 5.43 -6.96 10.19
C CYS A 239 5.81 -7.48 11.59
N SER A 240 5.12 -8.49 12.09
CA SER A 240 5.34 -9.01 13.43
C SER A 240 6.43 -10.07 13.49
N PRO A 241 7.07 -10.30 14.66
CA PRO A 241 8.05 -11.36 14.83
C PRO A 241 7.53 -12.76 14.48
N GLN A 242 6.22 -13.01 14.61
CA GLN A 242 5.57 -14.29 14.31
C GLN A 242 5.61 -14.63 12.81
N ALA A 243 5.69 -13.62 11.95
CA ALA A 243 5.74 -13.80 10.51
C ALA A 243 7.17 -13.82 9.94
N ARG A 244 8.21 -13.84 10.78
CA ARG A 244 9.61 -13.71 10.34
C ARG A 244 10.03 -14.80 9.33
N HIS A 245 9.41 -15.96 9.36
CA HIS A 245 9.66 -17.05 8.41
C HIS A 245 8.83 -16.94 7.11
N ILE A 246 7.94 -15.96 7.01
CA ILE A 246 7.20 -15.62 5.79
C ILE A 246 8.01 -14.56 5.05
N HIS A 247 8.63 -14.94 3.94
CA HIS A 247 9.57 -14.10 3.20
C HIS A 247 9.48 -14.31 1.70
N GLY A 248 9.53 -13.24 0.93
CA GLY A 248 9.56 -13.29 -0.52
C GLY A 248 8.28 -13.86 -1.15
N THR A 249 7.14 -13.62 -0.54
CA THR A 249 5.84 -14.10 -1.01
C THR A 249 4.81 -12.98 -1.16
N GLY A 250 3.89 -13.17 -2.10
CA GLY A 250 2.72 -12.31 -2.30
C GLY A 250 1.45 -13.03 -1.83
N ILE A 251 0.70 -12.39 -0.94
CA ILE A 251 -0.50 -12.97 -0.34
C ILE A 251 -1.72 -12.19 -0.81
N SER A 252 -2.73 -12.88 -1.31
CA SER A 252 -4.00 -12.27 -1.71
C SER A 252 -4.91 -12.03 -0.52
N VAL A 253 -5.51 -10.84 -0.47
CA VAL A 253 -6.59 -10.45 0.44
C VAL A 253 -7.73 -9.94 -0.44
N ASP A 254 -8.40 -10.86 -1.11
CA ASP A 254 -9.30 -10.56 -2.23
C ASP A 254 -10.63 -11.34 -2.18
N GLY A 255 -10.93 -12.00 -1.08
CA GLY A 255 -12.16 -12.77 -0.91
C GLY A 255 -12.32 -13.95 -1.89
N GLY A 256 -11.22 -14.38 -2.53
CA GLY A 256 -11.21 -15.44 -3.55
C GLY A 256 -11.49 -14.93 -4.97
N GLY A 257 -11.37 -13.61 -5.21
CA GLY A 257 -11.57 -13.00 -6.53
C GLY A 257 -10.54 -13.43 -7.57
N SER A 258 -9.30 -13.64 -7.17
CA SER A 258 -8.25 -14.17 -8.07
C SER A 258 -8.50 -15.62 -8.42
N LYS A 259 -8.52 -15.94 -9.71
CA LYS A 259 -8.76 -17.30 -10.21
C LYS A 259 -7.48 -18.08 -10.50
N GLY A 260 -6.34 -17.42 -10.46
CA GLY A 260 -5.03 -18.04 -10.69
C GLY A 260 -4.51 -18.82 -9.49
N TYR A 261 -3.67 -19.81 -9.75
CA TYR A 261 -3.06 -20.64 -8.71
C TYR A 261 -1.92 -19.94 -7.96
N TYR A 262 -1.24 -18.95 -8.55
CA TYR A 262 -0.13 -18.21 -7.95
C TYR A 262 -0.43 -16.73 -7.79
#